data_9a08fcdcb39f4985d05e46b7ebba07ac
#
_entry.id   9a08fcdcb39f4985d05e46b7ebba07ac
#
_cell.length_a   1.000
_cell.length_b   1.000
_cell.length_c   1.000
_cell.angle_alpha   90.00
_cell.angle_beta   90.00
_cell.angle_gamma   90.00
#
_symmetry.space_group_name_H-M   'P 1'
#
loop_
_entity.id
_entity.type
_entity.pdbx_description
1 polymer ?
#
loop_
_entity_poly.entity_id
_entity_poly.type
_entity_poly.pdbx_seq_one_letter_code
_entity_poly.pdbx_strand_id
1 'polypeptide(L)'
;IKELVQKALDGGAAPDDILDHGLMKGMGVVGKRFGDGDMFIPEVMLSARTMHAALELLRPILEGQKKKLQMKGKIVLGTVAGDIHDIGKSLVEMMFVAGGFEVIDLGINVAPQAFVEAVNKHEPDVVGMSALLTSTMPAMAETIEAIDNAGLRKDFRLKIIVGGAPITADYAEQIGADLYGENAIEAVEVVKKALAK
;
A
#
# COMPACT_ATOMS: atom_id res chain seq x y z
N ILE A 1 -17.14 7.96 -11.86
CA ILE A 1 -17.14 6.56 -11.39
C ILE A 1 -18.26 6.29 -10.40
N LYS A 2 -18.55 7.16 -9.45
CA LYS A 2 -19.60 6.95 -8.43
C LYS A 2 -20.96 6.63 -9.07
N GLU A 3 -21.36 7.38 -10.12
CA GLU A 3 -22.59 7.13 -10.87
C GLU A 3 -22.61 5.75 -11.56
N LEU A 4 -21.47 5.31 -12.10
CA LEU A 4 -21.36 4.00 -12.75
C LEU A 4 -21.47 2.86 -11.74
N VAL A 5 -20.82 3.00 -10.59
CA VAL A 5 -20.93 2.02 -9.49
C VAL A 5 -22.37 1.95 -8.99
N GLN A 6 -23.00 3.12 -8.73
CA GLN A 6 -24.40 3.15 -8.29
C GLN A 6 -25.32 2.52 -9.32
N LYS A 7 -25.17 2.84 -10.60
CA LYS A 7 -25.96 2.24 -11.68
C LYS A 7 -25.80 0.73 -11.77
N ALA A 8 -24.58 0.22 -11.53
CA ALA A 8 -24.33 -1.22 -11.51
C ALA A 8 -25.03 -1.89 -10.31
N LEU A 9 -24.96 -1.27 -9.12
CA LEU A 9 -25.67 -1.74 -7.93
C LEU A 9 -27.20 -1.74 -8.13
N ASP A 10 -27.76 -0.67 -8.69
CA ASP A 10 -29.18 -0.54 -8.99
C ASP A 10 -29.64 -1.58 -10.04
N GLY A 11 -28.71 -1.96 -10.94
CA GLY A 11 -28.90 -3.03 -11.93
C GLY A 11 -28.76 -4.45 -11.36
N GLY A 12 -28.52 -4.60 -10.06
CA GLY A 12 -28.42 -5.89 -9.38
C GLY A 12 -27.05 -6.56 -9.44
N ALA A 13 -26.00 -5.84 -9.88
CA ALA A 13 -24.63 -6.37 -9.80
C ALA A 13 -24.20 -6.51 -8.33
N ALA A 14 -23.56 -7.63 -7.99
CA ALA A 14 -23.04 -7.82 -6.65
C ALA A 14 -21.86 -6.86 -6.39
N PRO A 15 -21.75 -6.27 -5.19
CA PRO A 15 -20.63 -5.38 -4.85
C PRO A 15 -19.27 -6.01 -5.07
N ASP A 16 -19.09 -7.30 -4.76
CA ASP A 16 -17.86 -8.06 -5.01
C ASP A 16 -17.53 -8.13 -6.51
N ASP A 17 -18.54 -8.38 -7.37
CA ASP A 17 -18.33 -8.43 -8.82
C ASP A 17 -17.88 -7.07 -9.38
N ILE A 18 -18.47 -5.99 -8.86
CA ILE A 18 -18.06 -4.63 -9.24
C ILE A 18 -16.59 -4.39 -8.82
N LEU A 19 -16.23 -4.82 -7.62
CA LEU A 19 -14.85 -4.70 -7.13
C LEU A 19 -13.91 -5.53 -7.99
N ASP A 20 -14.11 -6.85 -8.07
CA ASP A 20 -13.15 -7.79 -8.66
C ASP A 20 -13.09 -7.69 -10.18
N HIS A 21 -14.22 -7.74 -10.84
CA HIS A 21 -14.31 -7.78 -12.30
C HIS A 21 -14.34 -6.38 -12.95
N GLY A 22 -14.71 -5.35 -12.18
CA GLY A 22 -14.70 -3.96 -12.64
C GLY A 22 -13.42 -3.23 -12.22
N LEU A 23 -13.33 -2.90 -10.94
CA LEU A 23 -12.31 -1.98 -10.42
C LEU A 23 -10.91 -2.60 -10.39
N MET A 24 -10.75 -3.77 -9.79
CA MET A 24 -9.47 -4.46 -9.66
C MET A 24 -8.89 -4.84 -11.01
N LYS A 25 -9.73 -5.35 -11.91
CA LYS A 25 -9.31 -5.69 -13.27
C LYS A 25 -8.91 -4.44 -14.05
N GLY A 26 -9.65 -3.33 -13.89
CA GLY A 26 -9.31 -2.04 -14.49
C GLY A 26 -7.96 -1.52 -14.02
N MET A 27 -7.70 -1.55 -12.70
CA MET A 27 -6.41 -1.15 -12.12
C MET A 27 -5.26 -2.08 -12.54
N GLY A 28 -5.52 -3.37 -12.73
CA GLY A 28 -4.55 -4.30 -13.32
C GLY A 28 -4.09 -3.89 -14.72
N VAL A 29 -5.01 -3.38 -15.55
CA VAL A 29 -4.68 -2.83 -16.88
C VAL A 29 -3.84 -1.55 -16.75
N VAL A 30 -4.19 -0.65 -15.81
CA VAL A 30 -3.43 0.57 -15.52
C VAL A 30 -2.00 0.23 -15.12
N GLY A 31 -1.83 -0.69 -14.16
CA GLY A 31 -0.50 -1.13 -13.70
C GLY A 31 0.35 -1.73 -14.82
N LYS A 32 -0.27 -2.56 -15.69
CA LYS A 32 0.43 -3.11 -16.86
C LYS A 32 0.86 -2.02 -17.82
N ARG A 33 -0.04 -1.11 -18.22
CA ARG A 33 0.29 -0.02 -19.14
C ARG A 33 1.35 0.92 -18.59
N PHE A 34 1.33 1.18 -17.29
CA PHE A 34 2.38 1.97 -16.65
C PHE A 34 3.73 1.25 -16.70
N GLY A 35 3.76 -0.06 -16.40
CA GLY A 35 4.97 -0.88 -16.52
C GLY A 35 5.52 -0.99 -17.94
N ASP A 36 4.64 -1.02 -18.94
CA ASP A 36 4.99 -1.05 -20.37
C ASP A 36 5.40 0.35 -20.90
N GLY A 37 5.25 1.43 -20.11
CA GLY A 37 5.54 2.81 -20.53
C GLY A 37 4.43 3.49 -21.34
N ASP A 38 3.27 2.86 -21.47
CA ASP A 38 2.10 3.37 -22.21
C ASP A 38 1.23 4.35 -21.39
N MET A 39 1.50 4.48 -20.08
CA MET A 39 0.86 5.43 -19.18
C MET A 39 1.90 6.12 -18.32
N PHE A 40 1.61 7.37 -17.93
CA PHE A 40 2.46 8.19 -17.09
C PHE A 40 1.84 8.41 -15.72
N ILE A 41 2.66 8.90 -14.76
CA ILE A 41 2.24 9.11 -13.35
C ILE A 41 0.90 9.86 -13.21
N PRO A 42 0.62 10.97 -13.93
CA PRO A 42 -0.67 11.66 -13.78
C PRO A 42 -1.88 10.81 -14.14
N GLU A 43 -1.77 9.92 -15.11
CA GLU A 43 -2.85 9.03 -15.53
C GLU A 43 -3.07 7.91 -14.50
N VAL A 44 -2.00 7.39 -13.92
CA VAL A 44 -2.08 6.42 -12.81
C VAL A 44 -2.72 7.07 -11.58
N MET A 45 -2.34 8.31 -11.25
CA MET A 45 -2.94 9.09 -10.16
C MET A 45 -4.46 9.28 -10.35
N LEU A 46 -4.88 9.62 -11.56
CA LEU A 46 -6.30 9.78 -11.87
C LEU A 46 -7.06 8.45 -11.73
N SER A 47 -6.45 7.37 -12.18
CA SER A 47 -7.00 6.01 -12.06
C SER A 47 -7.13 5.57 -10.60
N ALA A 48 -6.10 5.83 -9.79
CA ALA A 48 -6.12 5.52 -8.35
C ALA A 48 -7.20 6.35 -7.61
N ARG A 49 -7.31 7.65 -7.89
CA ARG A 49 -8.41 8.48 -7.36
C ARG A 49 -9.79 7.93 -7.73
N THR A 50 -9.93 7.46 -8.96
CA THR A 50 -11.17 6.83 -9.46
C THR A 50 -11.48 5.56 -8.67
N MET A 51 -10.48 4.72 -8.41
CA MET A 51 -10.60 3.52 -7.57
C MET A 51 -11.03 3.87 -6.14
N HIS A 52 -10.36 4.83 -5.49
CA HIS A 52 -10.71 5.28 -4.14
C HIS A 52 -12.17 5.77 -4.04
N ALA A 53 -12.60 6.61 -5.00
CA ALA A 53 -13.96 7.12 -5.02
C ALA A 53 -15.02 6.00 -5.20
N ALA A 54 -14.68 4.94 -5.90
CA ALA A 54 -15.56 3.76 -6.03
C ALA A 54 -15.59 2.94 -4.73
N LEU A 55 -14.42 2.72 -4.10
CA LEU A 55 -14.32 2.01 -2.83
C LEU A 55 -15.06 2.69 -1.69
N GLU A 56 -15.10 4.03 -1.65
CA GLU A 56 -15.91 4.78 -0.67
C GLU A 56 -17.39 4.38 -0.68
N LEU A 57 -17.95 4.06 -1.86
CA LEU A 57 -19.34 3.60 -2.01
C LEU A 57 -19.51 2.12 -1.67
N LEU A 58 -18.56 1.28 -2.09
CA LEU A 58 -18.67 -0.17 -1.93
C LEU A 58 -18.35 -0.63 -0.51
N ARG A 59 -17.39 0.01 0.18
CA ARG A 59 -16.93 -0.40 1.51
C ARG A 59 -18.07 -0.56 2.53
N PRO A 60 -18.97 0.41 2.78
CA PRO A 60 -20.02 0.26 3.76
C PRO A 60 -21.02 -0.83 3.40
N ILE A 61 -21.24 -1.10 2.09
CA ILE A 61 -22.14 -2.15 1.62
C ILE A 61 -21.52 -3.53 1.90
N LEU A 62 -20.24 -3.71 1.61
CA LEU A 62 -19.50 -4.95 1.82
C LEU A 62 -19.35 -5.27 3.31
N GLU A 63 -19.01 -4.28 4.13
CA GLU A 63 -18.95 -4.41 5.59
C GLU A 63 -20.31 -4.80 6.19
N GLY A 64 -21.38 -4.19 5.72
CA GLY A 64 -22.77 -4.51 6.13
C GLY A 64 -23.18 -5.95 5.79
N GLN A 65 -22.60 -6.55 4.75
CA GLN A 65 -22.84 -7.95 4.36
C GLN A 65 -21.93 -8.94 5.09
N LYS A 66 -21.10 -8.51 6.05
CA LYS A 66 -20.05 -9.30 6.72
C LYS A 66 -19.06 -9.95 5.73
N LYS A 67 -18.99 -9.44 4.52
CA LYS A 67 -18.02 -9.85 3.52
C LYS A 67 -16.79 -8.96 3.66
N LYS A 68 -15.64 -9.55 3.93
CA LYS A 68 -14.35 -8.83 3.84
C LYS A 68 -14.08 -8.52 2.37
N LEU A 69 -13.70 -7.26 2.08
CA LEU A 69 -13.11 -6.93 0.79
C LEU A 69 -11.98 -7.94 0.50
N GLN A 70 -12.07 -8.66 -0.60
CA GLN A 70 -10.99 -9.57 -1.02
C GLN A 70 -9.82 -8.77 -1.62
N MET A 71 -9.24 -7.89 -0.80
CA MET A 71 -7.97 -7.24 -1.16
C MET A 71 -6.84 -8.27 -1.03
N LYS A 72 -5.80 -8.11 -1.83
CA LYS A 72 -4.63 -9.01 -1.82
C LYS A 72 -3.82 -8.95 -0.54
N GLY A 73 -4.06 -7.93 0.26
CA GLY A 73 -3.45 -7.68 1.56
C GLY A 73 -3.65 -6.22 1.97
N LYS A 74 -3.26 -5.91 3.19
CA LYS A 74 -3.34 -4.59 3.79
C LYS A 74 -1.93 -4.06 4.07
N ILE A 75 -1.68 -2.81 3.70
CA ILE A 75 -0.38 -2.16 3.82
C ILE A 75 -0.54 -0.88 4.65
N VAL A 76 0.27 -0.73 5.68
CA VAL A 76 0.50 0.55 6.33
C VAL A 76 1.73 1.18 5.69
N LEU A 77 1.63 2.43 5.23
CA LEU A 77 2.69 3.13 4.53
C LEU A 77 2.95 4.49 5.18
N GLY A 78 4.22 4.88 5.31
CA GLY A 78 4.58 6.17 5.88
C GLY A 78 5.98 6.61 5.50
N THR A 79 6.21 7.93 5.49
CA THR A 79 7.54 8.52 5.42
C THR A 79 8.08 8.66 6.84
N VAL A 80 9.27 8.14 7.11
CA VAL A 80 9.84 8.03 8.46
C VAL A 80 10.08 9.37 9.15
N ALA A 81 10.32 9.35 10.44
CA ALA A 81 10.58 10.52 11.26
C ALA A 81 11.71 11.40 10.71
N GLY A 82 11.50 12.71 10.73
CA GLY A 82 12.45 13.71 10.22
C GLY A 82 12.41 13.89 8.70
N ASP A 83 11.66 13.07 7.95
CA ASP A 83 11.52 13.18 6.51
C ASP A 83 10.12 13.68 6.12
N ILE A 84 10.07 14.66 5.21
CA ILE A 84 8.81 15.29 4.77
C ILE A 84 8.53 15.04 3.28
N HIS A 85 9.32 14.19 2.63
CA HIS A 85 9.14 13.90 1.21
C HIS A 85 8.07 12.83 1.02
N ASP A 86 7.08 13.13 0.18
CA ASP A 86 5.93 12.25 -0.03
C ASP A 86 5.66 11.86 -1.48
N ILE A 87 6.27 12.53 -2.46
CA ILE A 87 5.98 12.28 -3.89
C ILE A 87 6.24 10.81 -4.24
N GLY A 88 7.40 10.27 -3.86
CA GLY A 88 7.74 8.87 -4.10
C GLY A 88 6.81 7.91 -3.35
N LYS A 89 6.53 8.21 -2.07
CA LYS A 89 5.62 7.43 -1.24
C LYS A 89 4.21 7.40 -1.82
N SER A 90 3.68 8.55 -2.25
CA SER A 90 2.36 8.64 -2.87
C SER A 90 2.27 7.87 -4.17
N LEU A 91 3.36 7.81 -4.96
CA LEU A 91 3.41 6.97 -6.15
C LEU A 91 3.36 5.47 -5.78
N VAL A 92 4.11 5.06 -4.77
CA VAL A 92 4.09 3.68 -4.25
C VAL A 92 2.70 3.32 -3.71
N GLU A 93 2.05 4.22 -2.96
CA GLU A 93 0.67 4.05 -2.50
C GLU A 93 -0.28 3.77 -3.66
N MET A 94 -0.25 4.63 -4.69
CA MET A 94 -1.09 4.47 -5.88
C MET A 94 -0.84 3.13 -6.59
N MET A 95 0.41 2.71 -6.68
CA MET A 95 0.77 1.44 -7.30
C MET A 95 0.32 0.24 -6.46
N PHE A 96 0.35 0.31 -5.13
CA PHE A 96 -0.22 -0.71 -4.27
C PHE A 96 -1.74 -0.80 -4.43
N VAL A 97 -2.44 0.34 -4.44
CA VAL A 97 -3.90 0.37 -4.71
C VAL A 97 -4.20 -0.23 -6.09
N ALA A 98 -3.43 0.14 -7.12
CA ALA A 98 -3.52 -0.45 -8.45
C ALA A 98 -3.23 -1.97 -8.45
N GLY A 99 -2.33 -2.41 -7.58
CA GLY A 99 -2.00 -3.81 -7.37
C GLY A 99 -3.06 -4.63 -6.64
N GLY A 100 -4.10 -3.95 -6.09
CA GLY A 100 -5.20 -4.57 -5.38
C GLY A 100 -5.02 -4.68 -3.88
N PHE A 101 -4.18 -3.84 -3.29
CA PHE A 101 -3.97 -3.77 -1.85
C PHE A 101 -4.83 -2.67 -1.21
N GLU A 102 -5.23 -2.89 0.03
CA GLU A 102 -5.72 -1.82 0.89
C GLU A 102 -4.52 -1.07 1.47
N VAL A 103 -4.46 0.25 1.28
CA VAL A 103 -3.35 1.06 1.80
C VAL A 103 -3.86 2.04 2.86
N ILE A 104 -3.15 2.09 3.98
CA ILE A 104 -3.35 3.04 5.07
C ILE A 104 -2.11 3.93 5.08
N ASP A 105 -2.24 5.14 4.57
CA ASP A 105 -1.15 6.12 4.57
C ASP A 105 -1.11 6.88 5.89
N LEU A 106 0.03 6.81 6.59
CA LEU A 106 0.30 7.54 7.83
C LEU A 106 0.81 8.97 7.58
N GLY A 107 1.07 9.32 6.31
CA GLY A 107 1.60 10.62 5.92
C GLY A 107 3.13 10.67 6.01
N ILE A 108 3.64 11.83 6.41
CA ILE A 108 5.05 12.17 6.46
C ILE A 108 5.51 12.39 7.92
N ASN A 109 6.83 12.34 8.14
CA ASN A 109 7.42 12.57 9.47
C ASN A 109 6.79 11.67 10.54
N VAL A 110 6.63 10.40 10.23
CA VAL A 110 5.93 9.43 11.09
C VAL A 110 6.92 8.84 12.09
N ALA A 111 6.64 9.05 13.37
CA ALA A 111 7.45 8.50 14.45
C ALA A 111 7.32 6.96 14.52
N PRO A 112 8.37 6.23 14.99
CA PRO A 112 8.34 4.78 15.16
C PRO A 112 7.11 4.27 15.92
N GLN A 113 6.73 4.96 17.00
CA GLN A 113 5.58 4.59 17.81
C GLN A 113 4.25 4.67 17.04
N ALA A 114 4.11 5.60 16.11
CA ALA A 114 2.91 5.72 15.28
C ALA A 114 2.76 4.53 14.30
N PHE A 115 3.87 3.97 13.80
CA PHE A 115 3.85 2.71 13.05
C PHE A 115 3.40 1.55 13.93
N VAL A 116 3.92 1.44 15.16
CA VAL A 116 3.50 0.40 16.13
C VAL A 116 2.00 0.50 16.42
N GLU A 117 1.48 1.70 16.66
CA GLU A 117 0.05 1.93 16.90
C GLU A 117 -0.81 1.57 15.68
N ALA A 118 -0.32 1.93 14.48
CA ALA A 118 -1.02 1.60 13.24
C ALA A 118 -1.06 0.09 12.98
N VAL A 119 0.03 -0.63 13.26
CA VAL A 119 0.06 -2.10 13.15
C VAL A 119 -0.94 -2.74 14.09
N ASN A 120 -0.97 -2.33 15.37
CA ASN A 120 -1.92 -2.85 16.34
C ASN A 120 -3.38 -2.56 15.96
N LYS A 121 -3.64 -1.38 15.41
CA LYS A 121 -5.00 -0.94 15.07
C LYS A 121 -5.55 -1.58 13.80
N HIS A 122 -4.69 -1.74 12.81
CA HIS A 122 -5.12 -2.11 11.46
C HIS A 122 -4.75 -3.54 11.07
N GLU A 123 -3.88 -4.19 11.83
CA GLU A 123 -3.40 -5.57 11.58
C GLU A 123 -2.98 -5.76 10.10
N PRO A 124 -1.99 -4.97 9.60
CA PRO A 124 -1.58 -5.05 8.22
C PRO A 124 -0.74 -6.30 7.95
N ASP A 125 -0.71 -6.72 6.68
CA ASP A 125 0.22 -7.75 6.21
C ASP A 125 1.63 -7.18 5.96
N VAL A 126 1.70 -5.87 5.64
CA VAL A 126 2.95 -5.18 5.30
C VAL A 126 3.00 -3.79 5.93
N VAL A 127 4.17 -3.42 6.45
CA VAL A 127 4.56 -2.03 6.75
C VAL A 127 5.53 -1.57 5.68
N GLY A 128 5.21 -0.47 5.00
CA GLY A 128 6.09 0.20 4.04
C GLY A 128 6.66 1.50 4.61
N MET A 129 7.97 1.68 4.48
CA MET A 129 8.66 2.89 4.92
C MET A 129 9.40 3.56 3.78
N SER A 130 9.30 4.89 3.71
CA SER A 130 10.00 5.72 2.74
C SER A 130 10.93 6.70 3.44
N ALA A 131 12.13 6.92 2.87
CA ALA A 131 13.04 7.99 3.22
C ALA A 131 13.74 8.52 1.96
N LEU A 132 13.95 9.82 1.86
CA LEU A 132 14.66 10.46 0.76
C LEU A 132 16.03 11.01 1.16
N LEU A 133 16.27 11.28 2.43
CA LEU A 133 17.53 11.82 2.94
C LEU A 133 18.34 10.73 3.62
N THR A 134 19.66 10.72 3.39
CA THR A 134 20.57 9.81 4.11
C THR A 134 20.53 10.03 5.63
N SER A 135 20.25 11.26 6.06
CA SER A 135 20.10 11.62 7.48
C SER A 135 18.85 11.04 8.14
N THR A 136 17.83 10.67 7.36
CA THR A 136 16.56 10.10 7.87
C THR A 136 16.50 8.58 7.76
N MET A 137 17.44 7.95 7.04
CA MET A 137 17.54 6.49 6.94
C MET A 137 17.58 5.78 8.31
N PRO A 138 18.31 6.27 9.34
CA PRO A 138 18.34 5.59 10.64
C PRO A 138 16.95 5.42 11.28
N ALA A 139 16.00 6.32 11.02
CA ALA A 139 14.63 6.20 11.53
C ALA A 139 13.88 4.96 11.00
N MET A 140 14.31 4.38 9.87
CA MET A 140 13.80 3.08 9.41
C MET A 140 14.20 1.96 10.37
N ALA A 141 15.49 1.90 10.75
CA ALA A 141 15.99 0.91 11.69
C ALA A 141 15.33 1.05 13.07
N GLU A 142 15.17 2.29 13.57
CA GLU A 142 14.48 2.58 14.83
C GLU A 142 13.01 2.10 14.77
N THR A 143 12.35 2.28 13.64
CA THR A 143 10.95 1.83 13.44
C THR A 143 10.86 0.31 13.41
N ILE A 144 11.79 -0.38 12.74
CA ILE A 144 11.86 -1.85 12.72
C ILE A 144 12.08 -2.37 14.15
N GLU A 145 13.03 -1.79 14.87
CA GLU A 145 13.31 -2.16 16.27
C GLU A 145 12.09 -1.97 17.17
N ALA A 146 11.35 -0.86 17.01
CA ALA A 146 10.14 -0.61 17.78
C ALA A 146 9.04 -1.65 17.50
N ILE A 147 8.84 -2.03 16.24
CA ILE A 147 7.88 -3.07 15.83
C ILE A 147 8.30 -4.44 16.37
N ASP A 148 9.60 -4.78 16.31
CA ASP A 148 10.13 -6.05 16.80
C ASP A 148 10.06 -6.14 18.33
N ASN A 149 10.38 -5.08 19.05
CA ASN A 149 10.27 -4.98 20.51
C ASN A 149 8.82 -5.12 21.00
N ALA A 150 7.86 -4.67 20.20
CA ALA A 150 6.43 -4.85 20.46
C ALA A 150 5.92 -6.26 20.12
N GLY A 151 6.74 -7.16 19.55
CA GLY A 151 6.38 -8.52 19.17
C GLY A 151 5.53 -8.64 17.90
N LEU A 152 5.16 -7.53 17.28
CA LEU A 152 4.14 -7.46 16.23
C LEU A 152 4.49 -8.24 14.95
N ARG A 153 5.78 -8.34 14.65
CA ARG A 153 6.25 -9.06 13.46
C ARG A 153 5.94 -10.55 13.50
N LYS A 154 6.03 -11.15 14.69
CA LYS A 154 5.69 -12.56 14.92
C LYS A 154 4.18 -12.78 15.00
N ASP A 155 3.49 -11.92 15.77
CA ASP A 155 2.08 -12.04 16.05
C ASP A 155 1.22 -11.94 14.79
N PHE A 156 1.56 -11.00 13.90
CA PHE A 156 0.82 -10.76 12.66
C PHE A 156 1.46 -11.34 11.40
N ARG A 157 2.61 -12.02 11.50
CA ARG A 157 3.43 -12.45 10.33
C ARG A 157 3.77 -11.27 9.41
N LEU A 158 3.90 -10.10 10.01
CA LEU A 158 4.09 -8.83 9.35
C LEU A 158 5.37 -8.81 8.53
N LYS A 159 5.30 -8.30 7.30
CA LYS A 159 6.45 -8.01 6.46
C LYS A 159 6.78 -6.52 6.47
N ILE A 160 8.06 -6.20 6.38
CA ILE A 160 8.52 -4.81 6.31
C ILE A 160 9.21 -4.59 4.97
N ILE A 161 8.72 -3.62 4.21
CA ILE A 161 9.34 -3.15 2.97
C ILE A 161 9.88 -1.73 3.14
N VAL A 162 11.08 -1.49 2.64
CA VAL A 162 11.70 -0.17 2.63
C VAL A 162 12.04 0.26 1.20
N GLY A 163 12.03 1.57 0.96
CA GLY A 163 12.38 2.17 -0.31
C GLY A 163 12.61 3.68 -0.20
N GLY A 164 13.11 4.26 -1.28
CA GLY A 164 13.49 5.66 -1.39
C GLY A 164 14.85 5.81 -2.08
N ALA A 165 15.13 6.98 -2.63
CA ALA A 165 16.30 7.18 -3.49
C ALA A 165 17.66 6.78 -2.88
N PRO A 166 17.96 7.02 -1.58
CA PRO A 166 19.21 6.60 -0.98
C PRO A 166 19.21 5.15 -0.46
N ILE A 167 18.07 4.45 -0.52
CA ILE A 167 17.92 3.10 0.03
C ILE A 167 18.42 2.07 -0.98
N THR A 168 19.19 1.11 -0.49
CA THR A 168 19.72 -0.01 -1.27
C THR A 168 19.27 -1.34 -0.67
N ALA A 169 19.38 -2.42 -1.45
CA ALA A 169 19.08 -3.76 -0.97
C ALA A 169 19.96 -4.15 0.23
N ASP A 170 21.25 -3.79 0.17
CA ASP A 170 22.22 -4.06 1.26
C ASP A 170 21.83 -3.33 2.55
N TYR A 171 21.37 -2.08 2.43
CA TYR A 171 20.88 -1.33 3.60
C TYR A 171 19.60 -1.95 4.16
N ALA A 172 18.66 -2.34 3.31
CA ALA A 172 17.45 -3.02 3.73
C ALA A 172 17.74 -4.30 4.53
N GLU A 173 18.66 -5.12 4.04
CA GLU A 173 19.15 -6.32 4.75
C GLU A 173 19.84 -5.97 6.07
N GLN A 174 20.71 -4.97 6.07
CA GLN A 174 21.42 -4.52 7.27
C GLN A 174 20.50 -4.10 8.42
N ILE A 175 19.39 -3.41 8.10
CA ILE A 175 18.42 -2.96 9.11
C ILE A 175 17.34 -4.00 9.43
N GLY A 176 17.38 -5.17 8.81
CA GLY A 176 16.43 -6.25 9.03
C GLY A 176 15.07 -6.07 8.36
N ALA A 177 14.97 -5.28 7.29
CA ALA A 177 13.78 -5.25 6.45
C ALA A 177 13.60 -6.58 5.70
N ASP A 178 12.35 -7.00 5.47
CA ASP A 178 12.07 -8.25 4.73
C ASP A 178 12.14 -8.06 3.23
N LEU A 179 11.83 -6.86 2.76
CA LEU A 179 11.66 -6.52 1.35
C LEU A 179 12.27 -5.14 1.05
N TYR A 180 12.74 -5.00 -0.18
CA TYR A 180 13.21 -3.75 -0.76
C TYR A 180 12.52 -3.50 -2.09
N GLY A 181 12.13 -2.27 -2.34
CA GLY A 181 11.59 -1.82 -3.62
C GLY A 181 12.43 -0.68 -4.18
N GLU A 182 13.18 -0.94 -5.24
CA GLU A 182 13.98 0.08 -5.94
C GLU A 182 13.08 1.19 -6.52
N ASN A 183 11.89 0.80 -6.94
CA ASN A 183 10.88 1.69 -7.48
C ASN A 183 9.45 1.21 -7.15
N ALA A 184 8.45 2.02 -7.49
CA ALA A 184 7.07 1.74 -7.13
C ALA A 184 6.48 0.48 -7.80
N ILE A 185 6.95 0.11 -9.00
CA ILE A 185 6.49 -1.10 -9.70
C ILE A 185 7.07 -2.33 -8.98
N GLU A 186 8.38 -2.31 -8.74
CA GLU A 186 9.06 -3.40 -8.06
C GLU A 186 8.53 -3.62 -6.65
N ALA A 187 8.26 -2.53 -5.91
CA ALA A 187 7.65 -2.62 -4.57
C ALA A 187 6.37 -3.46 -4.58
N VAL A 188 5.49 -3.25 -5.57
CA VAL A 188 4.26 -4.04 -5.72
C VAL A 188 4.55 -5.50 -6.05
N GLU A 189 5.51 -5.76 -6.93
CA GLU A 189 5.82 -7.14 -7.35
C GLU A 189 6.47 -7.96 -6.24
N VAL A 190 7.39 -7.36 -5.46
CA VAL A 190 8.03 -8.07 -4.32
C VAL A 190 7.03 -8.35 -3.21
N VAL A 191 6.10 -7.41 -2.93
CA VAL A 191 5.04 -7.62 -1.94
C VAL A 191 4.05 -8.69 -2.41
N LYS A 192 3.61 -8.65 -3.67
CA LYS A 192 2.75 -9.72 -4.23
C LYS A 192 3.39 -11.10 -4.07
N LYS A 193 4.68 -11.24 -4.40
CA LYS A 193 5.41 -12.51 -4.26
C LYS A 193 5.51 -12.95 -2.80
N ALA A 194 5.75 -12.02 -1.89
CA ALA A 194 5.90 -12.32 -0.46
C ALA A 194 4.59 -12.76 0.20
N LEU A 195 3.44 -12.26 -0.26
CA LEU A 195 2.12 -12.60 0.26
C LEU A 195 1.41 -13.73 -0.52
N ALA A 196 1.89 -14.07 -1.72
CA ALA A 196 1.39 -15.22 -2.47
C ALA A 196 1.90 -16.52 -1.80
N LYS A 197 1.04 -17.11 -0.96
CA LYS A 197 1.25 -18.46 -0.40
C LYS A 197 0.17 -19.41 -0.85
#